data_51058ee428a86dcbf616975238a91e67
#
_entry.id   51058ee428a86dcbf616975238a91e67
#
_cell.length_a   1.000
_cell.length_b   1.000
_cell.length_c   1.000
_cell.angle_alpha   90.00
_cell.angle_beta   90.00
_cell.angle_gamma   90.00
#
_symmetry.space_group_name_H-M   'P 1'
#
loop_
_entity.id
_entity.type
_entity.pdbx_description
1 polymer ?
#
loop_
_entity_poly.entity_id
_entity_poly.type
_entity_poly.pdbx_seq_one_letter_code
_entity_poly.pdbx_strand_id
1 'polypeptide(L)'
;MSDRIYLSSPHMSEEGYEMQYVKEAFATNWIAPLGENVNRFEKELAAKVGVKDAAALSSGTAAIHMALKAAGVGEGDIVFCQSLTFSATANPIIYQNAIPVFIDSDYETWNMSPKALEEAFEKYPEAKAVIVVHLYGLSADMDKIMNICRKHNVAVIEDAA
;
A
#
# COMPACT_ATOMS: atom_id res chain seq x y z
N MET A 1 -3.78 -25.57 -26.99
CA MET A 1 -3.00 -24.35 -26.73
C MET A 1 -3.01 -24.16 -25.22
N SER A 2 -1.87 -24.05 -24.56
CA SER A 2 -1.86 -23.75 -23.12
C SER A 2 -2.39 -22.33 -22.97
N ASP A 3 -3.45 -22.16 -22.20
CA ASP A 3 -3.97 -20.83 -21.87
C ASP A 3 -2.85 -20.06 -21.15
N ARG A 4 -2.46 -18.93 -21.76
CA ARG A 4 -1.43 -18.08 -21.15
C ARG A 4 -2.00 -17.36 -19.93
N ILE A 5 -1.39 -17.59 -18.79
CA ILE A 5 -1.73 -16.85 -17.56
C ILE A 5 -0.92 -15.53 -17.58
N TYR A 6 -1.62 -14.41 -17.52
CA TYR A 6 -1.03 -13.09 -17.41
C TYR A 6 -0.93 -12.69 -15.94
N LEU A 7 0.12 -11.97 -15.60
CA LEU A 7 0.35 -11.53 -14.23
C LEU A 7 -0.69 -10.50 -13.77
N SER A 8 -1.10 -9.62 -14.66
CA SER A 8 -2.02 -8.52 -14.35
C SER A 8 -2.80 -8.16 -15.62
N SER A 9 -3.89 -8.89 -15.88
CA SER A 9 -4.78 -8.60 -16.99
C SER A 9 -5.96 -7.77 -16.51
N PRO A 10 -6.18 -6.55 -17.04
CA PRO A 10 -7.41 -5.83 -16.77
C PRO A 10 -8.59 -6.64 -17.38
N HIS A 11 -9.65 -6.82 -16.60
CA HIS A 11 -10.89 -7.44 -17.03
C HIS A 11 -12.06 -6.75 -16.36
N MET A 12 -13.22 -6.86 -16.99
CA MET A 12 -14.47 -6.31 -16.46
C MET A 12 -15.23 -7.40 -15.72
N SER A 13 -16.12 -6.99 -14.79
CA SER A 13 -17.02 -7.94 -14.14
C SER A 13 -17.99 -8.54 -15.15
N GLU A 14 -18.40 -9.79 -14.96
CA GLU A 14 -19.42 -10.44 -15.80
C GLU A 14 -20.77 -9.71 -15.70
N GLU A 15 -21.07 -9.13 -14.55
CA GLU A 15 -22.28 -8.38 -14.27
C GLU A 15 -22.30 -6.98 -14.91
N GLY A 16 -21.15 -6.47 -15.36
CA GLY A 16 -21.02 -5.17 -16.03
C GLY A 16 -21.21 -3.97 -15.11
N TYR A 17 -20.90 -4.11 -13.83
CA TYR A 17 -21.05 -3.04 -12.82
C TYR A 17 -20.27 -1.78 -13.19
N GLU A 18 -19.08 -1.91 -13.76
CA GLU A 18 -18.23 -0.78 -14.14
C GLU A 18 -18.95 0.17 -15.11
N MET A 19 -19.62 -0.40 -16.13
CA MET A 19 -20.39 0.38 -17.08
C MET A 19 -21.65 0.99 -16.48
N GLN A 20 -22.25 0.36 -15.48
CA GLN A 20 -23.38 0.93 -14.76
C GLN A 20 -22.95 2.18 -14.00
N TYR A 21 -21.87 2.12 -13.22
CA TYR A 21 -21.34 3.27 -12.48
C TYR A 21 -20.89 4.41 -13.40
N VAL A 22 -20.26 4.10 -14.54
CA VAL A 22 -19.90 5.12 -15.52
C VAL A 22 -21.13 5.83 -16.06
N LYS A 23 -22.17 5.07 -16.48
CA LYS A 23 -23.42 5.65 -16.98
C LYS A 23 -24.14 6.50 -15.94
N GLU A 24 -24.18 6.04 -14.70
CA GLU A 24 -24.78 6.78 -13.59
C GLU A 24 -24.04 8.10 -13.32
N ALA A 25 -22.71 8.09 -13.31
CA ALA A 25 -21.90 9.29 -13.13
C ALA A 25 -22.19 10.33 -14.23
N PHE A 26 -22.32 9.91 -15.48
CA PHE A 26 -22.68 10.79 -16.59
C PHE A 26 -24.13 11.27 -16.49
N ALA A 27 -25.09 10.39 -16.18
CA ALA A 27 -26.50 10.75 -16.08
C ALA A 27 -26.78 11.74 -14.95
N THR A 28 -26.02 11.65 -13.85
CA THR A 28 -26.15 12.54 -12.69
C THR A 28 -25.21 13.74 -12.75
N ASN A 29 -24.39 13.85 -13.80
CA ASN A 29 -23.36 14.90 -13.96
C ASN A 29 -22.31 14.93 -12.85
N TRP A 30 -22.07 13.81 -12.17
CA TRP A 30 -21.01 13.65 -11.16
C TRP A 30 -19.73 13.06 -11.75
N ILE A 31 -19.20 13.71 -12.77
CA ILE A 31 -17.90 13.38 -13.40
C ILE A 31 -16.81 14.21 -12.71
N ALA A 32 -16.62 13.96 -11.43
CA ALA A 32 -15.73 14.72 -10.56
C ALA A 32 -15.03 13.79 -9.55
N PRO A 33 -13.94 14.22 -8.90
CA PRO A 33 -13.29 13.44 -7.84
C PRO A 33 -14.11 13.39 -6.54
N LEU A 34 -15.34 13.83 -6.56
CA LEU A 34 -16.35 13.77 -5.52
C LEU A 34 -17.62 13.16 -6.09
N GLY A 35 -18.50 12.68 -5.24
CA GLY A 35 -19.80 12.14 -5.62
C GLY A 35 -20.13 10.82 -4.97
N GLU A 36 -21.30 10.28 -5.27
CA GLU A 36 -21.82 9.08 -4.60
C GLU A 36 -20.92 7.86 -4.75
N ASN A 37 -20.33 7.66 -5.94
CA ASN A 37 -19.44 6.52 -6.18
C ASN A 37 -18.19 6.58 -5.30
N VAL A 38 -17.60 7.75 -5.11
CA VAL A 38 -16.43 7.95 -4.23
C VAL A 38 -16.82 7.72 -2.78
N ASN A 39 -17.90 8.38 -2.33
CA ASN A 39 -18.39 8.27 -0.95
C ASN A 39 -18.72 6.82 -0.57
N ARG A 40 -19.40 6.09 -1.47
CA ARG A 40 -19.73 4.68 -1.26
C ARG A 40 -18.49 3.80 -1.23
N PHE A 41 -17.55 4.01 -2.14
CA PHE A 41 -16.30 3.25 -2.17
C PHE A 41 -15.54 3.41 -0.84
N GLU A 42 -15.35 4.62 -0.36
CA GLU A 42 -14.67 4.90 0.91
C GLU A 42 -15.38 4.23 2.09
N LYS A 43 -16.70 4.37 2.18
CA LYS A 43 -17.51 3.77 3.24
C LYS A 43 -17.49 2.24 3.21
N GLU A 44 -17.67 1.65 2.04
CA GLU A 44 -17.72 0.20 1.87
C GLU A 44 -16.34 -0.42 2.11
N LEU A 45 -15.26 0.22 1.63
CA LEU A 45 -13.89 -0.22 1.89
C LEU A 45 -13.56 -0.15 3.39
N ALA A 46 -13.85 0.96 4.06
CA ALA A 46 -13.63 1.10 5.49
C ALA A 46 -14.34 0.00 6.28
N ALA A 47 -15.61 -0.28 5.94
CA ALA A 47 -16.40 -1.34 6.58
C ALA A 47 -15.82 -2.75 6.28
N LYS A 48 -15.36 -2.99 5.04
CA LYS A 48 -14.79 -4.27 4.63
C LYS A 48 -13.47 -4.58 5.33
N VAL A 49 -12.62 -3.57 5.48
CA VAL A 49 -11.31 -3.69 6.15
C VAL A 49 -11.44 -3.61 7.68
N GLY A 50 -12.54 -3.09 8.19
CA GLY A 50 -12.77 -2.95 9.64
C GLY A 50 -12.06 -1.74 10.25
N VAL A 51 -11.82 -0.70 9.45
CA VAL A 51 -11.22 0.56 9.89
C VAL A 51 -12.27 1.67 10.02
N LYS A 52 -11.91 2.76 10.69
CA LYS A 52 -12.84 3.87 10.94
C LYS A 52 -13.17 4.63 9.65
N ASP A 53 -12.17 4.94 8.86
CA ASP A 53 -12.28 5.78 7.68
C ASP A 53 -11.42 5.22 6.55
N ALA A 54 -11.77 5.52 5.31
CA ALA A 54 -10.96 5.29 4.11
C ALA A 54 -11.00 6.54 3.24
N ALA A 55 -9.97 6.74 2.44
CA ALA A 55 -9.89 7.84 1.49
C ALA A 55 -9.52 7.31 0.10
N ALA A 56 -10.33 7.64 -0.89
CA ALA A 56 -10.05 7.32 -2.29
C ALA A 56 -9.02 8.30 -2.86
N LEU A 57 -7.97 7.77 -3.47
CA LEU A 57 -6.91 8.54 -4.10
C LEU A 57 -6.73 8.09 -5.56
N SER A 58 -6.07 8.92 -6.35
CA SER A 58 -5.93 8.69 -7.79
C SER A 58 -5.02 7.51 -8.16
N SER A 59 -4.20 7.03 -7.21
CA SER A 59 -3.27 5.91 -7.42
C SER A 59 -2.73 5.38 -6.09
N GLY A 60 -2.23 4.15 -6.08
CA GLY A 60 -1.51 3.58 -4.93
C GLY A 60 -0.28 4.41 -4.53
N THR A 61 0.45 4.97 -5.50
CA THR A 61 1.56 5.89 -5.23
C THR A 61 1.12 7.10 -4.40
N ALA A 62 -0.01 7.71 -4.77
CA ALA A 62 -0.58 8.82 -4.01
C ALA A 62 -1.05 8.39 -2.62
N ALA A 63 -1.60 7.17 -2.50
CA ALA A 63 -2.04 6.61 -1.23
C ALA A 63 -0.86 6.40 -0.27
N ILE A 64 0.23 5.79 -0.74
CA ILE A 64 1.46 5.61 0.05
C ILE A 64 2.05 6.97 0.46
N HIS A 65 2.08 7.94 -0.47
CA HIS A 65 2.57 9.29 -0.16
C HIS A 65 1.76 9.94 0.97
N MET A 66 0.44 9.85 0.92
CA MET A 66 -0.44 10.39 1.98
C MET A 66 -0.32 9.62 3.28
N ALA A 67 -0.15 8.29 3.24
CA ALA A 67 0.08 7.47 4.42
C ALA A 67 1.39 7.84 5.12
N LEU A 68 2.48 8.08 4.37
CA LEU A 68 3.75 8.58 4.93
C LEU A 68 3.58 9.94 5.61
N LYS A 69 2.83 10.87 4.99
CA LYS A 69 2.52 12.16 5.64
C LYS A 69 1.71 11.97 6.92
N ALA A 70 0.73 11.09 6.90
CA ALA A 70 -0.08 10.79 8.09
C ALA A 70 0.75 10.14 9.22
N ALA A 71 1.76 9.34 8.86
CA ALA A 71 2.73 8.77 9.80
C ALA A 71 3.76 9.81 10.31
N GLY A 72 3.70 11.05 9.84
CA GLY A 72 4.60 12.13 10.24
C GLY A 72 6.01 12.01 9.65
N VAL A 73 6.15 11.32 8.53
CA VAL A 73 7.44 11.22 7.81
C VAL A 73 7.74 12.55 7.11
N GLY A 74 8.96 13.02 7.23
CA GLY A 74 9.47 14.25 6.63
C GLY A 74 10.92 14.15 6.19
N GLU A 75 11.51 15.30 5.91
CA GLU A 75 12.90 15.43 5.43
C GLU A 75 13.91 14.78 6.38
N GLY A 76 14.75 13.91 5.83
CA GLY A 76 15.80 13.22 6.56
C GLY A 76 15.35 12.01 7.37
N ASP A 77 14.04 11.78 7.52
CA ASP A 77 13.54 10.58 8.21
C ASP A 77 13.88 9.31 7.44
N ILE A 78 14.22 8.25 8.14
CA ILE A 78 14.47 6.93 7.56
C ILE A 78 13.17 6.16 7.48
N VAL A 79 12.89 5.59 6.29
CA VAL A 79 11.75 4.72 6.05
C VAL A 79 12.23 3.38 5.48
N PHE A 80 11.86 2.29 6.12
CA PHE A 80 12.13 0.96 5.60
C PHE A 80 11.08 0.57 4.56
N CYS A 81 11.52 -0.01 3.46
CA CYS A 81 10.64 -0.62 2.46
C CYS A 81 11.30 -1.87 1.89
N GLN A 82 10.52 -2.83 1.40
CA GLN A 82 11.15 -4.02 0.81
C GLN A 82 11.84 -3.70 -0.52
N SER A 83 12.90 -4.47 -0.83
CA SER A 83 13.71 -4.29 -2.04
C SER A 83 12.99 -4.84 -3.29
N LEU A 84 12.25 -5.93 -3.14
CA LEU A 84 11.47 -6.53 -4.23
C LEU A 84 10.05 -5.98 -4.20
N THR A 85 9.83 -4.94 -4.99
CA THR A 85 8.54 -4.26 -5.09
C THR A 85 8.46 -3.41 -6.36
N PHE A 86 7.27 -2.92 -6.67
CA PHE A 86 7.10 -1.87 -7.66
C PHE A 86 7.67 -0.55 -7.14
N SER A 87 8.30 0.25 -8.00
CA SER A 87 8.98 1.50 -7.59
C SER A 87 8.06 2.52 -6.90
N ALA A 88 6.75 2.38 -7.09
CA ALA A 88 5.74 3.20 -6.43
C ALA A 88 5.75 3.08 -4.90
N THR A 89 6.31 2.01 -4.32
CA THR A 89 6.48 1.87 -2.88
C THR A 89 7.62 2.75 -2.36
N ALA A 90 8.73 2.85 -3.08
CA ALA A 90 9.90 3.62 -2.67
C ALA A 90 9.85 5.11 -3.06
N ASN A 91 9.28 5.42 -4.23
CA ASN A 91 9.24 6.80 -4.74
C ASN A 91 8.61 7.81 -3.77
N PRO A 92 7.47 7.51 -3.10
CA PRO A 92 6.86 8.44 -2.15
C PRO A 92 7.73 8.79 -0.95
N ILE A 93 8.69 7.93 -0.57
CA ILE A 93 9.68 8.23 0.47
C ILE A 93 10.55 9.39 0.01
N ILE A 94 11.05 9.30 -1.23
CA ILE A 94 11.86 10.37 -1.84
C ILE A 94 11.04 11.67 -2.01
N TYR A 95 9.74 11.58 -2.31
CA TYR A 95 8.88 12.78 -2.41
C TYR A 95 8.75 13.54 -1.09
N GLN A 96 9.01 12.88 0.05
CA GLN A 96 9.08 13.50 1.38
C GLN A 96 10.47 14.03 1.73
N ASN A 97 11.47 13.94 0.83
CA ASN A 97 12.89 14.11 1.12
C ASN A 97 13.38 13.18 2.25
N ALA A 98 12.71 12.06 2.45
CA ALA A 98 13.08 11.02 3.39
C ALA A 98 14.05 10.02 2.74
N ILE A 99 14.67 9.18 3.53
CA ILE A 99 15.73 8.25 3.14
C ILE A 99 15.16 6.83 3.10
N PRO A 100 15.01 6.20 1.93
CA PRO A 100 14.61 4.80 1.85
C PRO A 100 15.78 3.90 2.27
N VAL A 101 15.49 2.93 3.14
CA VAL A 101 16.38 1.82 3.45
C VAL A 101 15.68 0.54 3.02
N PHE A 102 16.31 -0.20 2.13
CA PHE A 102 15.72 -1.39 1.54
C PHE A 102 15.94 -2.62 2.41
N ILE A 103 14.86 -3.33 2.69
CA ILE A 103 14.85 -4.58 3.45
C ILE A 103 14.76 -5.74 2.47
N ASP A 104 15.59 -6.74 2.66
CA ASP A 104 15.64 -7.90 1.78
C ASP A 104 14.43 -8.83 1.98
N SER A 105 14.18 -9.67 0.98
CA SER A 105 13.09 -10.62 0.95
C SER A 105 13.46 -11.94 1.62
N ASP A 106 12.47 -12.67 2.15
CA ASP A 106 12.66 -14.07 2.47
C ASP A 106 12.63 -14.96 1.21
N TYR A 107 13.23 -16.14 1.29
CA TYR A 107 13.37 -17.02 0.13
C TYR A 107 12.11 -17.81 -0.20
N GLU A 108 11.14 -17.92 0.70
CA GLU A 108 9.94 -18.74 0.53
C GLU A 108 8.81 -17.94 -0.11
N THR A 109 8.56 -16.74 0.41
CA THR A 109 7.42 -15.90 -0.01
C THR A 109 7.81 -14.73 -0.88
N TRP A 110 9.09 -14.37 -0.88
CA TRP A 110 9.65 -13.17 -1.51
C TRP A 110 9.13 -11.85 -0.94
N ASN A 111 8.33 -11.93 0.11
CA ASN A 111 7.92 -10.78 0.92
C ASN A 111 9.07 -10.30 1.82
N MET A 112 8.88 -9.16 2.50
CA MET A 112 9.86 -8.63 3.44
C MET A 112 10.28 -9.68 4.47
N SER A 113 11.60 -9.89 4.61
CA SER A 113 12.16 -10.78 5.63
C SER A 113 12.09 -10.15 7.02
N PRO A 114 11.36 -10.76 7.99
CA PRO A 114 11.34 -10.26 9.36
C PRO A 114 12.73 -10.21 9.99
N LYS A 115 13.60 -11.16 9.65
CA LYS A 115 14.98 -11.19 10.13
C LYS A 115 15.78 -9.99 9.61
N ALA A 116 15.69 -9.70 8.30
CA ALA A 116 16.37 -8.55 7.71
C ALA A 116 15.82 -7.23 8.27
N LEU A 117 14.54 -7.17 8.61
CA LEU A 117 13.92 -6.02 9.26
C LEU A 117 14.48 -5.81 10.68
N GLU A 118 14.64 -6.86 11.48
CA GLU A 118 15.30 -6.75 12.82
C GLU A 118 16.74 -6.22 12.68
N GLU A 119 17.54 -6.80 11.77
CA GLU A 119 18.91 -6.37 11.49
C GLU A 119 18.97 -4.90 11.01
N ALA A 120 17.96 -4.43 10.29
CA ALA A 120 17.88 -3.04 9.87
C ALA A 120 17.62 -2.09 11.04
N PHE A 121 16.78 -2.47 11.99
CA PHE A 121 16.56 -1.68 13.21
C PHE A 121 17.80 -1.62 14.12
N GLU A 122 18.68 -2.63 14.10
CA GLU A 122 19.97 -2.55 14.80
C GLU A 122 20.89 -1.47 14.22
N LYS A 123 20.80 -1.25 12.88
CA LYS A 123 21.62 -0.26 12.17
C LYS A 123 20.99 1.13 12.15
N TYR A 124 19.68 1.20 12.12
CA TYR A 124 18.89 2.44 11.98
C TYR A 124 17.75 2.45 13.00
N PRO A 125 18.07 2.55 14.30
CA PRO A 125 17.05 2.50 15.36
C PRO A 125 16.09 3.69 15.34
N GLU A 126 16.42 4.75 14.60
CA GLU A 126 15.63 5.97 14.42
C GLU A 126 14.62 5.89 13.27
N ALA A 127 14.50 4.75 12.59
CA ALA A 127 13.54 4.60 11.48
C ALA A 127 12.13 5.02 11.90
N LYS A 128 11.46 5.76 11.01
CA LYS A 128 10.18 6.43 11.29
C LYS A 128 8.97 5.61 10.88
N ALA A 129 9.09 4.87 9.78
CA ALA A 129 8.02 4.05 9.22
C ALA A 129 8.58 2.82 8.51
N VAL A 130 7.74 1.81 8.35
CA VAL A 130 7.99 0.62 7.54
C VAL A 130 6.87 0.49 6.52
N ILE A 131 7.20 0.34 5.23
CA ILE A 131 6.23 0.03 4.18
C ILE A 131 6.38 -1.46 3.85
N VAL A 132 5.33 -2.22 4.08
CA VAL A 132 5.26 -3.66 3.80
C VAL A 132 4.40 -3.87 2.57
N VAL A 133 4.91 -4.61 1.59
CA VAL A 133 4.16 -4.97 0.39
C VAL A 133 3.70 -6.42 0.48
N HIS A 134 2.47 -6.69 0.09
CA HIS A 134 1.93 -8.04 -0.07
C HIS A 134 2.17 -8.50 -1.51
N LEU A 135 3.38 -9.00 -1.78
CA LEU A 135 3.87 -9.24 -3.13
C LEU A 135 2.97 -10.25 -3.87
N TYR A 136 2.46 -9.83 -5.02
CA TYR A 136 1.60 -10.64 -5.90
C TYR A 136 0.37 -11.24 -5.19
N GLY A 137 -0.17 -10.54 -4.19
CA GLY A 137 -1.35 -10.96 -3.43
C GLY A 137 -1.08 -11.97 -2.31
N LEU A 138 0.18 -12.31 -2.07
CA LEU A 138 0.58 -13.11 -0.92
C LEU A 138 0.89 -12.20 0.27
N SER A 139 0.13 -12.35 1.35
CA SER A 139 0.38 -11.56 2.57
C SER A 139 1.78 -11.82 3.13
N ALA A 140 2.48 -10.75 3.49
CA ALA A 140 3.70 -10.85 4.27
C ALA A 140 3.43 -11.42 5.68
N ASP A 141 4.47 -11.88 6.38
CA ASP A 141 4.35 -12.38 7.77
C ASP A 141 4.09 -11.20 8.73
N MET A 142 2.83 -10.69 8.67
CA MET A 142 2.43 -9.51 9.42
C MET A 142 2.54 -9.69 10.92
N ASP A 143 2.34 -10.89 11.44
CA ASP A 143 2.47 -11.16 12.88
C ASP A 143 3.89 -10.86 13.36
N LYS A 144 4.90 -11.35 12.66
CA LYS A 144 6.30 -11.08 13.01
C LYS A 144 6.68 -9.63 12.76
N ILE A 145 6.33 -9.09 11.58
CA ILE A 145 6.66 -7.71 11.22
C ILE A 145 6.04 -6.73 12.22
N MET A 146 4.75 -6.88 12.55
CA MET A 146 4.07 -6.01 13.52
C MET A 146 4.66 -6.13 14.92
N ASN A 147 5.07 -7.34 15.33
CA ASN A 147 5.74 -7.52 16.63
C ASN A 147 7.08 -6.77 16.69
N ILE A 148 7.86 -6.79 15.59
CA ILE A 148 9.12 -6.03 15.48
C ILE A 148 8.81 -4.53 15.52
N CYS A 149 7.91 -4.05 14.67
CA CYS A 149 7.60 -2.62 14.57
C CYS A 149 7.04 -2.04 15.88
N ARG A 150 6.22 -2.80 16.62
CA ARG A 150 5.72 -2.39 17.94
C ARG A 150 6.82 -2.23 18.97
N LYS A 151 7.85 -3.10 18.99
CA LYS A 151 9.02 -2.96 19.91
C LYS A 151 9.76 -1.65 19.66
N HIS A 152 9.81 -1.19 18.41
CA HIS A 152 10.48 0.05 18.01
C HIS A 152 9.55 1.26 17.95
N ASN A 153 8.25 1.08 18.25
CA ASN A 153 7.22 2.14 18.19
C ASN A 153 7.17 2.84 16.83
N VAL A 154 7.22 2.08 15.75
CA VAL A 154 7.29 2.56 14.36
C VAL A 154 5.97 2.31 13.64
N ALA A 155 5.54 3.28 12.84
CA ALA A 155 4.35 3.16 12.00
C ALA A 155 4.55 2.13 10.88
N VAL A 156 3.51 1.33 10.61
CA VAL A 156 3.48 0.38 9.50
C VAL A 156 2.46 0.84 8.46
N ILE A 157 2.87 0.85 7.20
CA ILE A 157 2.04 1.13 6.04
C ILE A 157 2.02 -0.16 5.21
N GLU A 158 0.84 -0.66 4.91
CA GLU A 158 0.65 -1.83 4.06
C GLU A 158 0.34 -1.41 2.63
N ASP A 159 1.17 -1.86 1.68
CA ASP A 159 0.94 -1.75 0.25
C ASP A 159 0.34 -3.09 -0.23
N ALA A 160 -0.97 -3.09 -0.43
CA ALA A 160 -1.75 -4.26 -0.82
C ALA A 160 -2.22 -4.18 -2.29
N ALA A 161 -1.49 -3.46 -3.14
CA ALA A 161 -1.79 -3.29 -4.56
C ALA A 161 -1.53 -4.55 -5.40
#